data_978469667d26fa7b0d3309497299bd4d
#
_entry.id   978469667d26fa7b0d3309497299bd4d
#
_cell.length_a   1.000
_cell.length_b   1.000
_cell.length_c   1.000
_cell.angle_alpha   90.00
_cell.angle_beta   90.00
_cell.angle_gamma   90.00
#
_symmetry.space_group_name_H-M   'P 1'
#
loop_
_entity.id
_entity.type
_entity.pdbx_description
1 polymer ?
#
loop_
_entity_poly.entity_id
_entity_poly.type
_entity_poly.pdbx_seq_one_letter_code
_entity_poly.pdbx_strand_id
1 'polypeptide(L)'
;TPLQNSGDYRLLKSPLFVRGVAALDSINVNPDSRGRFIVVERSGNLCIRVFFREPNEALEMQLTAEIEKLAGCLDIKTDRALVYSIHFGVGFSAIEQLMSKWINGDSASWIYGNVYDADSGEPLNWWQALLQA
;
A
#
# COMPACT_ATOMS: atom_id res chain seq x y z
N THR A 1 7.45 14.53 0.09
CA THR A 1 7.56 15.88 0.67
C THR A 1 8.69 15.90 1.68
N PRO A 2 9.67 16.79 1.52
CA PRO A 2 10.77 16.92 2.49
C PRO A 2 10.26 17.34 3.86
N LEU A 3 10.88 16.79 4.90
CA LEU A 3 10.60 17.13 6.29
C LEU A 3 11.77 17.96 6.86
N GLN A 4 11.62 18.43 8.10
CA GLN A 4 12.61 19.32 8.71
C GLN A 4 14.00 18.68 8.88
N ASN A 5 14.03 17.38 9.15
CA ASN A 5 15.30 16.66 9.27
C ASN A 5 15.88 16.34 7.91
N SER A 6 17.19 16.54 7.76
CA SER A 6 17.86 16.24 6.50
C SER A 6 17.70 14.77 6.12
N GLY A 7 17.23 14.53 4.89
CA GLY A 7 17.03 13.18 4.39
C GLY A 7 15.68 12.55 4.71
N ASP A 8 14.85 13.22 5.52
CA ASP A 8 13.51 12.71 5.84
C ASP A 8 12.47 13.22 4.83
N TYR A 9 11.59 12.32 4.42
CA TYR A 9 10.53 12.60 3.45
C TYR A 9 9.25 11.93 3.88
N ARG A 10 8.11 12.53 3.53
CA ARG A 10 6.81 11.89 3.68
C ARG A 10 6.27 11.53 2.31
N LEU A 11 5.80 10.28 2.16
CA LEU A 11 5.17 9.85 0.93
C LEU A 11 3.77 10.43 0.83
N LEU A 12 3.43 11.00 -0.33
CA LEU A 12 2.09 11.51 -0.58
C LEU A 12 1.14 10.42 -1.05
N LYS A 13 1.68 9.38 -1.69
CA LYS A 13 0.91 8.26 -2.25
C LYS A 13 1.64 6.95 -2.02
N SER A 14 0.88 5.86 -1.95
CA SER A 14 1.47 4.52 -1.92
C SER A 14 2.14 4.23 -3.26
N PRO A 15 3.39 3.72 -3.26
CA PRO A 15 4.12 3.48 -4.50
C PRO A 15 3.72 2.16 -5.17
N LEU A 16 3.96 2.07 -6.48
CA LEU A 16 3.66 0.87 -7.26
C LEU A 16 4.76 -0.19 -7.16
N PHE A 17 6.02 0.22 -7.19
CA PHE A 17 7.14 -0.72 -7.30
C PHE A 17 8.06 -0.77 -6.09
N VAL A 18 7.84 0.06 -5.10
CA VAL A 18 8.63 0.08 -3.85
C VAL A 18 7.84 -0.64 -2.77
N ARG A 19 8.43 -1.64 -2.14
CA ARG A 19 7.78 -2.41 -1.08
C ARG A 19 8.10 -1.85 0.31
N GLY A 20 7.26 -2.17 1.26
CA GLY A 20 7.47 -1.86 2.66
C GLY A 20 6.93 -0.51 3.11
N VAL A 21 6.35 0.29 2.21
CA VAL A 21 5.85 1.63 2.52
C VAL A 21 4.48 1.87 1.91
N ALA A 22 3.76 2.82 2.48
CA ALA A 22 2.44 3.25 2.00
C ALA A 22 2.32 4.78 2.12
N ALA A 23 1.21 5.31 1.63
CA ALA A 23 0.93 6.75 1.67
C ALA A 23 1.08 7.30 3.08
N LEU A 24 1.66 8.47 3.19
CA LEU A 24 1.91 9.24 4.41
C LEU A 24 2.92 8.63 5.37
N ASP A 25 3.56 7.51 5.03
CA ASP A 25 4.71 7.02 5.77
C ASP A 25 5.86 8.01 5.63
N SER A 26 6.63 8.19 6.70
CA SER A 26 7.85 8.99 6.68
C SER A 26 9.06 8.08 6.52
N ILE A 27 9.95 8.44 5.62
CA ILE A 27 11.15 7.67 5.31
C ILE A 27 12.38 8.55 5.44
N ASN A 28 13.52 7.92 5.66
CA ASN A 28 14.83 8.60 5.63
C ASN A 28 15.64 8.04 4.47
N VAL A 29 16.12 8.93 3.62
CA VAL A 29 16.99 8.59 2.49
C VAL A 29 18.36 9.23 2.79
N ASN A 30 19.34 8.39 3.13
CA ASN A 30 20.70 8.84 3.39
C ASN A 30 21.50 8.73 2.09
N PRO A 31 22.27 9.75 1.69
CA PRO A 31 23.13 9.67 0.51
C PRO A 31 24.05 8.45 0.50
N ASP A 32 24.51 8.03 1.67
CA ASP A 32 25.41 6.87 1.81
C ASP A 32 24.68 5.53 1.70
N SER A 33 23.37 5.52 1.66
CA SER A 33 22.57 4.29 1.63
C SER A 33 22.39 3.69 0.24
N ARG A 34 22.96 4.30 -0.81
CA ARG A 34 22.91 3.84 -2.19
C ARG A 34 21.47 3.67 -2.71
N GLY A 35 20.61 4.65 -2.41
CA GLY A 35 19.22 4.64 -2.83
C GLY A 35 18.28 3.85 -1.95
N ARG A 36 18.77 3.26 -0.87
CA ARG A 36 17.94 2.58 0.13
C ARG A 36 17.30 3.62 1.05
N PHE A 37 16.24 3.22 1.71
CA PHE A 37 15.56 4.08 2.68
C PHE A 37 15.23 3.29 3.95
N ILE A 38 15.01 4.03 5.04
CA ILE A 38 14.56 3.49 6.31
C ILE A 38 13.20 4.12 6.61
N VAL A 39 12.24 3.34 7.07
CA VAL A 39 10.94 3.87 7.50
C VAL A 39 11.12 4.47 8.89
N VAL A 40 10.86 5.76 9.00
CA VAL A 40 11.00 6.52 10.25
C VAL A 40 9.69 6.46 11.03
N GLU A 41 8.57 6.65 10.35
CA GLU A 41 7.27 6.67 10.98
C GLU A 41 6.22 6.08 10.03
N ARG A 42 5.37 5.19 10.55
CA ARG A 42 4.27 4.59 9.78
C ARG A 42 3.00 5.40 9.97
N SER A 43 2.31 5.67 8.87
CA SER A 43 1.03 6.38 8.88
C SER A 43 -0.12 5.50 9.38
N GLY A 44 0.02 4.19 9.28
CA GLY A 44 -1.08 3.24 9.51
C GLY A 44 -1.77 2.82 8.21
N ASN A 45 -1.41 3.39 7.07
CA ASN A 45 -1.98 2.99 5.80
C ASN A 45 -1.37 1.70 5.29
N LEU A 46 -2.23 0.84 4.73
CA LEU A 46 -1.82 -0.34 3.99
C LEU A 46 -1.75 0.02 2.51
N CYS A 47 -0.73 -0.47 1.84
CA CYS A 47 -0.59 -0.36 0.40
C CYS A 47 -1.17 -1.63 -0.22
N ILE A 48 -2.15 -1.47 -1.11
CA ILE A 48 -2.77 -2.59 -1.84
C ILE A 48 -2.50 -2.40 -3.31
N ARG A 49 -1.90 -3.40 -3.94
CA ARG A 49 -1.59 -3.38 -5.36
C ARG A 49 -2.43 -4.40 -6.09
N VAL A 50 -3.09 -3.96 -7.17
CA VAL A 50 -3.92 -4.82 -8.02
C VAL A 50 -3.33 -4.82 -9.41
N PHE A 51 -3.17 -6.00 -9.98
CA PHE A 51 -2.61 -6.19 -11.31
C PHE A 51 -3.63 -6.90 -12.20
N PHE A 52 -3.84 -6.39 -13.41
CA PHE A 52 -4.74 -6.97 -14.40
C PHE A 52 -3.95 -7.59 -15.54
N ARG A 53 -4.40 -8.74 -16.05
CA ARG A 53 -3.85 -9.30 -17.29
C ARG A 53 -4.13 -8.39 -18.46
N GLU A 54 -5.37 -7.87 -18.51
CA GLU A 54 -5.81 -6.93 -19.52
C GLU A 54 -6.58 -5.80 -18.86
N PRO A 55 -6.60 -4.61 -19.43
CA PRO A 55 -7.36 -3.49 -18.87
C PRO A 55 -8.83 -3.86 -18.69
N ASN A 56 -9.41 -3.51 -17.55
CA ASN A 56 -10.81 -3.78 -17.22
C ASN A 56 -11.37 -2.59 -16.44
N GLU A 57 -11.88 -1.59 -17.17
CA GLU A 57 -12.39 -0.37 -16.57
C GLU A 57 -13.61 -0.61 -15.67
N ALA A 58 -14.48 -1.53 -16.04
CA ALA A 58 -15.68 -1.83 -15.25
C ALA A 58 -15.31 -2.35 -13.87
N LEU A 59 -14.39 -3.32 -13.81
CA LEU A 59 -13.92 -3.86 -12.54
C LEU A 59 -13.16 -2.81 -11.73
N GLU A 60 -12.33 -2.01 -12.41
CA GLU A 60 -11.60 -0.93 -11.78
C GLU A 60 -12.52 0.07 -11.10
N MET A 61 -13.57 0.52 -11.78
CA MET A 61 -14.53 1.46 -11.22
C MET A 61 -15.29 0.88 -10.03
N GLN A 62 -15.71 -0.38 -10.13
CA GLN A 62 -16.43 -1.06 -9.06
C GLN A 62 -15.54 -1.28 -7.85
N LEU A 63 -14.31 -1.75 -8.07
CA LEU A 63 -13.36 -2.00 -6.98
C LEU A 63 -13.00 -0.70 -6.27
N THR A 64 -12.73 0.37 -7.03
CA THR A 64 -12.40 1.67 -6.45
C THR A 64 -13.53 2.19 -5.59
N ALA A 65 -14.79 2.07 -6.05
CA ALA A 65 -15.95 2.49 -5.27
C ALA A 65 -16.05 1.70 -3.96
N GLU A 66 -15.80 0.41 -3.98
CA GLU A 66 -15.84 -0.44 -2.78
C GLU A 66 -14.71 -0.08 -1.80
N ILE A 67 -13.51 0.19 -2.32
CA ILE A 67 -12.38 0.64 -1.49
C ILE A 67 -12.69 1.99 -0.84
N GLU A 68 -13.29 2.91 -1.59
CA GLU A 68 -13.68 4.23 -1.06
C GLU A 68 -14.73 4.13 0.04
N LYS A 69 -15.62 3.15 -0.01
CA LYS A 69 -16.58 2.90 1.06
C LYS A 69 -15.90 2.52 2.38
N LEU A 70 -14.71 1.96 2.32
CA LEU A 70 -13.89 1.64 3.49
C LEU A 70 -12.91 2.78 3.83
N ALA A 71 -13.15 3.97 3.31
CA ALA A 71 -12.30 5.15 3.47
C ALA A 71 -10.91 4.98 2.86
N GLY A 72 -10.77 4.08 1.90
CA GLY A 72 -9.55 3.92 1.13
C GLY A 72 -9.48 4.91 -0.03
N CYS A 73 -8.35 4.95 -0.69
CA CYS A 73 -8.01 5.95 -1.70
C CYS A 73 -7.23 5.29 -2.85
N LEU A 74 -7.59 5.65 -4.08
CA LEU A 74 -6.81 5.23 -5.25
C LEU A 74 -5.63 6.20 -5.42
N ASP A 75 -4.40 5.70 -5.23
CA ASP A 75 -3.21 6.52 -5.30
C ASP A 75 -2.59 6.56 -6.70
N ILE A 76 -2.54 5.41 -7.37
CA ILE A 76 -1.94 5.27 -8.69
C ILE A 76 -2.82 4.41 -9.57
N LYS A 77 -2.98 4.85 -10.82
CA LYS A 77 -3.72 4.10 -11.83
C LYS A 77 -2.88 4.02 -13.11
N THR A 78 -2.70 2.79 -13.60
CA THR A 78 -2.13 2.53 -14.92
C THR A 78 -3.10 1.62 -15.69
N ASP A 79 -2.78 1.29 -16.94
CA ASP A 79 -3.65 0.44 -17.76
C ASP A 79 -3.89 -0.94 -17.14
N ARG A 80 -2.91 -1.47 -16.41
CA ARG A 80 -2.96 -2.84 -15.85
C ARG A 80 -2.66 -2.91 -14.36
N ALA A 81 -2.58 -1.77 -13.68
CA ALA A 81 -2.28 -1.78 -12.25
C ALA A 81 -2.99 -0.65 -11.53
N LEU A 82 -3.40 -0.94 -10.30
CA LEU A 82 -3.99 0.04 -9.38
C LEU A 82 -3.25 -0.06 -8.06
N VAL A 83 -3.03 1.08 -7.42
CA VAL A 83 -2.45 1.12 -6.08
C VAL A 83 -3.40 1.90 -5.19
N TYR A 84 -3.84 1.24 -4.13
CA TYR A 84 -4.72 1.84 -3.13
C TYR A 84 -4.02 2.00 -1.80
N SER A 85 -4.42 2.98 -1.03
CA SER A 85 -4.10 3.06 0.39
C SER A 85 -5.38 2.96 1.19
N ILE A 86 -5.33 2.20 2.29
CA ILE A 86 -6.46 2.01 3.20
C ILE A 86 -5.91 1.79 4.60
N HIS A 87 -6.50 2.45 5.60
CA HIS A 87 -5.98 2.37 6.96
C HIS A 87 -6.16 0.96 7.54
N PHE A 88 -5.16 0.47 8.25
CA PHE A 88 -5.18 -0.88 8.83
C PHE A 88 -6.31 -1.06 9.85
N GLY A 89 -6.82 0.03 10.44
CA GLY A 89 -7.93 -0.01 11.39
C GLY A 89 -9.24 -0.53 10.82
N VAL A 90 -9.37 -0.58 9.49
CA VAL A 90 -10.51 -1.21 8.81
C VAL A 90 -10.52 -2.72 9.06
N GLY A 91 -9.35 -3.31 9.26
CA GLY A 91 -9.18 -4.72 9.52
C GLY A 91 -8.78 -5.51 8.27
N PHE A 92 -7.77 -6.36 8.41
CA PHE A 92 -7.29 -7.20 7.31
C PHE A 92 -8.40 -8.10 6.77
N SER A 93 -9.22 -8.65 7.66
CA SER A 93 -10.31 -9.56 7.26
C SER A 93 -11.32 -8.88 6.32
N ALA A 94 -11.72 -7.65 6.63
CA ALA A 94 -12.65 -6.90 5.79
C ALA A 94 -12.04 -6.61 4.41
N ILE A 95 -10.76 -6.23 4.38
CA ILE A 95 -10.05 -5.95 3.13
C ILE A 95 -9.93 -7.23 2.29
N GLU A 96 -9.53 -8.34 2.91
CA GLU A 96 -9.33 -9.60 2.20
C GLU A 96 -10.63 -10.18 1.68
N GLN A 97 -11.73 -10.02 2.42
CA GLN A 97 -13.06 -10.42 1.95
C GLN A 97 -13.48 -9.61 0.72
N LEU A 98 -13.26 -8.31 0.76
CA LEU A 98 -13.58 -7.44 -0.37
C LEU A 98 -12.75 -7.83 -1.60
N MET A 99 -11.45 -8.02 -1.43
CA MET A 99 -10.57 -8.36 -2.54
C MET A 99 -10.91 -9.74 -3.12
N SER A 100 -11.24 -10.71 -2.26
CA SER A 100 -11.63 -12.05 -2.71
C SER A 100 -12.94 -12.04 -3.49
N LYS A 101 -13.84 -11.13 -3.17
CA LYS A 101 -15.11 -10.99 -3.87
C LYS A 101 -14.92 -10.46 -5.29
N TRP A 102 -14.01 -9.50 -5.48
CA TRP A 102 -13.85 -8.79 -6.76
C TRP A 102 -12.67 -9.29 -7.60
N ILE A 103 -11.66 -9.90 -6.98
CA ILE A 103 -10.44 -10.36 -7.66
C ILE A 103 -10.38 -11.88 -7.60
N ASN A 104 -10.51 -12.53 -8.76
CA ASN A 104 -10.61 -14.00 -8.83
C ASN A 104 -9.28 -14.73 -9.05
N GLY A 105 -8.19 -14.01 -9.30
CA GLY A 105 -6.88 -14.62 -9.52
C GLY A 105 -6.60 -15.02 -10.97
N ASP A 106 -7.62 -15.11 -11.82
CA ASP A 106 -7.45 -15.48 -13.23
C ASP A 106 -7.15 -14.27 -14.11
N SER A 107 -8.02 -13.26 -14.06
CA SER A 107 -7.89 -12.04 -14.86
C SER A 107 -7.17 -10.92 -14.08
N ALA A 108 -7.14 -11.02 -12.77
CA ALA A 108 -6.52 -10.04 -11.89
C ALA A 108 -5.98 -10.71 -10.63
N SER A 109 -4.97 -10.09 -10.03
CA SER A 109 -4.39 -10.52 -8.77
C SER A 109 -4.09 -9.29 -7.90
N TRP A 110 -3.91 -9.50 -6.60
CA TRP A 110 -3.59 -8.41 -5.70
C TRP A 110 -2.61 -8.86 -4.63
N ILE A 111 -1.84 -7.91 -4.11
CA ILE A 111 -0.92 -8.12 -2.99
C ILE A 111 -0.90 -6.89 -2.10
N TYR A 112 -0.50 -7.09 -0.85
CA TYR A 112 -0.11 -5.98 0.01
C TYR A 112 1.29 -5.52 -0.35
N GLY A 113 1.51 -4.21 -0.39
CA GLY A 113 2.82 -3.65 -0.70
C GLY A 113 3.70 -3.42 0.52
N ASN A 114 3.12 -3.36 1.74
CA ASN A 114 3.86 -2.99 2.95
C ASN A 114 3.54 -3.86 4.17
N VAL A 115 3.01 -5.06 3.96
CA VAL A 115 2.66 -5.99 5.05
C VAL A 115 3.74 -7.03 5.27
N TYR A 116 4.42 -7.44 4.21
CA TYR A 116 5.44 -8.48 4.27
C TYR A 116 6.81 -7.94 3.93
N ASP A 117 7.85 -8.52 4.54
CA ASP A 117 9.23 -8.19 4.23
C ASP A 117 9.56 -8.65 2.80
N ALA A 118 10.23 -7.78 2.03
CA ALA A 118 10.51 -8.06 0.62
C ALA A 118 11.50 -9.22 0.43
N ASP A 119 12.39 -9.44 1.39
CA ASP A 119 13.43 -10.46 1.31
C ASP A 119 13.00 -11.78 1.94
N SER A 120 12.44 -11.74 3.16
CA SER A 120 12.11 -12.94 3.93
C SER A 120 10.67 -13.44 3.72
N GLY A 121 9.76 -12.57 3.28
CA GLY A 121 8.34 -12.89 3.17
C GLY A 121 7.59 -12.91 4.49
N GLU A 122 8.27 -12.62 5.59
CA GLU A 122 7.66 -12.60 6.92
C GLU A 122 6.84 -11.34 7.14
N PRO A 123 5.73 -11.40 7.94
CA PRO A 123 4.96 -10.21 8.26
C PRO A 123 5.81 -9.16 8.97
N LEU A 124 5.64 -7.91 8.59
CA LEU A 124 6.38 -6.80 9.22
C LEU A 124 5.85 -6.46 10.61
N ASN A 125 4.56 -6.70 10.85
CA ASN A 125 3.90 -6.52 12.16
C ASN A 125 3.95 -5.11 12.74
N TRP A 126 4.24 -4.10 11.93
CA TRP A 126 4.34 -2.71 12.40
C TRP A 126 3.01 -2.21 12.99
N TRP A 127 1.89 -2.76 12.54
CA TRP A 127 0.57 -2.37 13.01
C TRP A 127 0.33 -2.77 14.47
N GLN A 128 1.03 -3.77 14.98
CA GLN A 128 0.90 -4.19 16.37
C GLN A 128 1.33 -3.09 17.34
N ALA A 129 2.41 -2.38 17.01
CA ALA A 129 2.87 -1.26 17.81
C ALA A 129 1.83 -0.13 17.84
N LEU A 130 1.17 0.12 16.72
CA LEU A 130 0.12 1.14 16.64
C LEU A 130 -1.13 0.76 17.43
N LEU A 131 -1.45 -0.54 17.51
CA LEU A 131 -2.59 -1.02 18.31
C LEU A 131 -2.32 -0.89 19.82
N GLN A 132 -1.07 -0.93 20.24
CA GLN A 132 -0.68 -0.84 21.65
C GLN A 132 -0.47 0.60 22.12
N ALA A 133 -0.46 1.54 21.21
CA ALA A 133 -0.21 2.94 21.53
C ALA A 133 -1.39 3.64 22.20
#